data_c106442b2002e718e4e51dfc88ddc806
#
_entry.id   c106442b2002e718e4e51dfc88ddc806
#
_cell.length_a   1.000
_cell.length_b   1.000
_cell.length_c   1.000
_cell.angle_alpha   90.00
_cell.angle_beta   90.00
_cell.angle_gamma   90.00
#
_symmetry.space_group_name_H-M   'P 1'
#
loop_
_entity.id
_entity.type
_entity.pdbx_description
1 polymer ?
#
loop_
_entity_poly.entity_id
_entity_poly.type
_entity_poly.pdbx_seq_one_letter_code
_entity_poly.pdbx_strand_id
1 'polypeptide(L)'
;ALYTRRIGAGPSGYGTSIVDIDLATKLTYFGKSTDLGLFVVSEDSANGGLGGDFLSSRVQHKTSDLTLGHRLTYVERSALDREATVQVADMIWRKSENMEMRGQILHSDISQLANPINAQTRVDSQDFASWVNWSYAPNDSWYHILYLSHYGDDFDMNDMGYMQRNDFREFFGSTSYDRTDFPDSSSFLSSSTVLEYGSTETTDGDRLSLWTELDHSWTFRSTRQLALEAGGAAARWDDQITRGNGMLANS
;
A
#
# COMPACT_ATOMS: atom_id res chain seq x y z
N ALA A 1 -0.21 -6.67 -1.80
CA ALA A 1 -0.34 -8.05 -1.30
C ALA A 1 -1.60 -8.69 -1.88
N LEU A 2 -1.63 -10.03 -2.03
CA LEU A 2 -2.86 -10.74 -2.38
C LEU A 2 -3.78 -10.76 -1.15
N TYR A 3 -5.01 -10.29 -1.31
CA TYR A 3 -5.99 -10.21 -0.22
C TYR A 3 -7.12 -11.22 -0.47
N THR A 4 -6.99 -12.40 0.12
CA THR A 4 -7.90 -13.53 -0.14
C THR A 4 -9.21 -13.49 0.66
N ARG A 5 -9.42 -12.49 1.53
CA ARG A 5 -10.68 -12.34 2.30
C ARG A 5 -11.91 -12.03 1.44
N ARG A 6 -11.71 -11.68 0.16
CA ARG A 6 -12.81 -11.53 -0.80
C ARG A 6 -13.33 -12.85 -1.36
N ILE A 7 -12.53 -13.91 -1.22
CA ILE A 7 -12.90 -15.27 -1.62
C ILE A 7 -13.79 -15.88 -0.52
N GLY A 8 -14.94 -16.40 -0.89
CA GLY A 8 -15.98 -16.87 0.04
C GLY A 8 -16.83 -15.73 0.63
N ALA A 9 -16.60 -14.49 0.20
CA ALA A 9 -17.40 -13.33 0.59
C ALA A 9 -17.85 -12.57 -0.65
N GLY A 10 -19.07 -12.09 -0.66
CA GLY A 10 -19.59 -11.28 -1.77
C GLY A 10 -18.75 -10.03 -2.06
N PRO A 11 -18.90 -9.41 -3.23
CA PRO A 11 -18.18 -8.23 -3.63
C PRO A 11 -18.46 -7.04 -2.70
N SER A 12 -17.51 -6.10 -2.64
CA SER A 12 -17.65 -4.88 -1.83
C SER A 12 -18.86 -4.08 -2.29
N GLY A 13 -19.65 -3.58 -1.34
CA GLY A 13 -20.84 -2.77 -1.64
C GLY A 13 -22.15 -3.55 -1.81
N TYR A 14 -22.11 -4.87 -1.91
CA TYR A 14 -23.31 -5.72 -2.12
C TYR A 14 -23.77 -6.49 -0.87
N GLY A 15 -23.30 -6.11 0.31
CA GLY A 15 -23.64 -6.75 1.57
C GLY A 15 -22.71 -7.91 1.92
N THR A 16 -22.97 -8.57 3.03
CA THR A 16 -22.22 -9.75 3.49
C THR A 16 -22.96 -11.02 3.07
N SER A 17 -22.76 -11.49 1.84
CA SER A 17 -23.19 -12.83 1.44
C SER A 17 -22.03 -13.80 1.64
N ILE A 18 -22.30 -14.96 2.24
CA ILE A 18 -21.36 -16.07 2.22
C ILE A 18 -21.54 -16.77 0.87
N VAL A 19 -20.44 -17.03 0.20
CA VAL A 19 -20.42 -17.72 -1.09
C VAL A 19 -19.62 -19.00 -0.94
N ASP A 20 -20.17 -20.12 -1.39
CA ASP A 20 -19.50 -21.41 -1.33
C ASP A 20 -18.38 -21.48 -2.39
N ILE A 21 -17.29 -22.12 -2.03
CA ILE A 21 -16.14 -22.32 -2.93
C ILE A 21 -16.24 -23.71 -3.53
N ASP A 22 -16.42 -23.78 -4.86
CA ASP A 22 -16.50 -25.03 -5.61
C ASP A 22 -15.12 -25.65 -5.83
N LEU A 23 -14.13 -24.81 -6.13
CA LEU A 23 -12.76 -25.22 -6.41
C LEU A 23 -11.77 -24.18 -5.92
N ALA A 24 -10.70 -24.64 -5.28
CA ALA A 24 -9.53 -23.82 -5.00
C ALA A 24 -8.25 -24.62 -5.24
N THR A 25 -7.34 -24.07 -6.07
CA THR A 25 -6.06 -24.70 -6.38
C THR A 25 -4.92 -23.69 -6.25
N LYS A 26 -3.83 -24.13 -5.63
CA LYS A 26 -2.60 -23.33 -5.51
C LYS A 26 -1.39 -24.17 -5.90
N LEU A 27 -0.59 -23.66 -6.82
CA LEU A 27 0.71 -24.20 -7.21
C LEU A 27 1.79 -23.21 -6.85
N THR A 28 2.90 -23.72 -6.29
CA THR A 28 4.09 -22.90 -6.00
C THR A 28 5.34 -23.67 -6.38
N TYR A 29 6.27 -22.98 -7.01
CA TYR A 29 7.60 -23.46 -7.33
C TYR A 29 8.65 -22.48 -6.80
N PHE A 30 9.62 -23.00 -6.06
CA PHE A 30 10.75 -22.23 -5.53
C PHE A 30 12.03 -22.73 -6.17
N GLY A 31 12.58 -21.93 -7.09
CA GLY A 31 13.85 -22.18 -7.74
C GLY A 31 15.01 -21.43 -7.11
N LYS A 32 16.22 -21.63 -7.61
CA LYS A 32 17.41 -20.92 -7.11
C LYS A 32 17.32 -19.40 -7.31
N SER A 33 16.84 -18.98 -8.46
CA SER A 33 16.74 -17.56 -8.84
C SER A 33 15.33 -17.15 -9.27
N THR A 34 14.41 -18.08 -9.44
CA THR A 34 13.07 -17.79 -9.94
C THR A 34 12.03 -18.57 -9.15
N ASP A 35 11.06 -17.84 -8.58
CA ASP A 35 9.89 -18.41 -7.94
C ASP A 35 8.66 -18.17 -8.81
N LEU A 36 7.77 -19.16 -8.84
CA LEU A 36 6.50 -19.09 -9.56
C LEU A 36 5.35 -19.41 -8.60
N GLY A 37 4.23 -18.74 -8.77
CA GLY A 37 3.00 -19.01 -8.05
C GLY A 37 1.79 -18.90 -8.97
N LEU A 38 0.86 -19.81 -8.79
CA LEU A 38 -0.46 -19.80 -9.44
C LEU A 38 -1.51 -20.11 -8.39
N PHE A 39 -2.60 -19.36 -8.40
CA PHE A 39 -3.74 -19.55 -7.53
C PHE A 39 -5.02 -19.34 -8.33
N VAL A 40 -5.92 -20.30 -8.30
CA VAL A 40 -7.20 -20.30 -9.01
C VAL A 40 -8.29 -20.69 -8.03
N VAL A 41 -9.39 -19.96 -8.04
CA VAL A 41 -10.59 -20.25 -7.25
C VAL A 41 -11.82 -20.04 -8.11
N SER A 42 -12.81 -20.91 -7.97
CA SER A 42 -14.16 -20.76 -8.50
C SER A 42 -15.16 -20.84 -7.35
N GLU A 43 -16.07 -19.89 -7.32
CA GLU A 43 -17.16 -19.79 -6.34
C GLU A 43 -18.50 -20.13 -6.98
N ASP A 44 -19.40 -20.73 -6.21
CA ASP A 44 -20.76 -21.01 -6.66
C ASP A 44 -21.53 -19.70 -6.87
N SER A 45 -22.03 -19.52 -8.08
CA SER A 45 -22.94 -18.43 -8.47
C SER A 45 -24.42 -18.88 -8.54
N ALA A 46 -24.72 -20.13 -8.19
CA ALA A 46 -26.09 -20.65 -8.20
C ALA A 46 -26.97 -19.99 -7.12
N ASN A 47 -28.27 -20.05 -7.32
CA ASN A 47 -29.28 -19.54 -6.39
C ASN A 47 -29.21 -18.03 -6.07
N GLY A 48 -28.68 -17.23 -6.99
CA GLY A 48 -28.54 -15.78 -6.82
C GLY A 48 -27.31 -15.37 -6.01
N GLY A 49 -26.35 -16.28 -5.84
CA GLY A 49 -25.04 -15.98 -5.29
C GLY A 49 -24.25 -15.03 -6.17
N LEU A 50 -23.44 -14.18 -5.54
CA LEU A 50 -22.53 -13.26 -6.22
C LEU A 50 -21.11 -13.86 -6.33
N GLY A 51 -21.03 -15.17 -6.56
CA GLY A 51 -19.77 -15.89 -6.73
C GLY A 51 -18.98 -15.40 -7.92
N GLY A 52 -17.71 -15.73 -7.98
CA GLY A 52 -16.80 -15.32 -9.04
C GLY A 52 -15.66 -16.30 -9.24
N ASP A 53 -15.00 -16.14 -10.38
CA ASP A 53 -13.78 -16.84 -10.73
C ASP A 53 -12.57 -15.93 -10.48
N PHE A 54 -11.55 -16.49 -9.82
CA PHE A 54 -10.36 -15.78 -9.39
C PHE A 54 -9.11 -16.46 -9.93
N LEU A 55 -8.24 -15.67 -10.52
CA LEU A 55 -6.91 -16.10 -10.95
C LEU A 55 -5.86 -15.15 -10.37
N SER A 56 -4.81 -15.70 -9.77
CA SER A 56 -3.61 -14.92 -9.46
C SER A 56 -2.36 -15.69 -9.89
N SER A 57 -1.50 -15.03 -10.63
CA SER A 57 -0.17 -15.54 -10.98
C SER A 57 0.93 -14.63 -10.43
N ARG A 58 2.07 -15.21 -10.10
CA ARG A 58 3.26 -14.51 -9.62
C ARG A 58 4.51 -15.11 -10.24
N VAL A 59 5.37 -14.25 -10.77
CA VAL A 59 6.74 -14.59 -11.14
C VAL A 59 7.67 -13.66 -10.37
N GLN A 60 8.74 -14.19 -9.81
CA GLN A 60 9.75 -13.43 -9.12
C GLN A 60 11.14 -13.93 -9.50
N HIS A 61 12.01 -13.04 -9.91
CA HIS A 61 13.41 -13.32 -10.21
C HIS A 61 14.32 -12.63 -9.21
N LYS A 62 15.33 -13.37 -8.72
CA LYS A 62 16.25 -12.94 -7.66
C LYS A 62 17.68 -13.04 -8.14
N THR A 63 18.44 -11.98 -7.93
CA THR A 63 19.90 -11.96 -8.00
C THR A 63 20.46 -11.71 -6.58
N SER A 64 21.77 -11.45 -6.45
CA SER A 64 22.40 -11.15 -5.16
C SER A 64 21.81 -9.91 -4.48
N ASP A 65 21.52 -8.89 -5.24
CA ASP A 65 21.14 -7.56 -4.76
C ASP A 65 19.78 -7.05 -5.29
N LEU A 66 19.25 -7.70 -6.34
CA LEU A 66 18.01 -7.26 -6.99
C LEU A 66 17.00 -8.41 -7.04
N THR A 67 15.77 -8.11 -6.62
CA THR A 67 14.59 -8.95 -6.81
C THR A 67 13.59 -8.20 -7.66
N LEU A 68 13.18 -8.78 -8.78
CA LEU A 68 12.11 -8.27 -9.63
C LEU A 68 10.94 -9.23 -9.60
N GLY A 69 9.75 -8.70 -9.55
CA GLY A 69 8.53 -9.48 -9.54
C GLY A 69 7.47 -8.94 -10.48
N HIS A 70 6.63 -9.84 -10.97
CA HIS A 70 5.40 -9.51 -11.66
C HIS A 70 4.26 -10.34 -11.09
N ARG A 71 3.10 -9.72 -10.88
CA ARG A 71 1.86 -10.36 -10.46
C ARG A 71 0.75 -9.92 -11.37
N LEU A 72 -0.11 -10.87 -11.73
CA LEU A 72 -1.40 -10.65 -12.35
C LEU A 72 -2.48 -11.17 -11.41
N THR A 73 -3.55 -10.44 -11.22
CA THR A 73 -4.81 -10.91 -10.66
C THR A 73 -5.93 -10.65 -11.66
N TYR A 74 -6.83 -11.60 -11.80
CA TYR A 74 -8.03 -11.49 -12.61
C TYR A 74 -9.22 -12.01 -11.81
N VAL A 75 -10.31 -11.28 -11.85
CA VAL A 75 -11.58 -11.64 -11.22
C VAL A 75 -12.69 -11.43 -12.23
N GLU A 76 -13.53 -12.44 -12.39
CA GLU A 76 -14.77 -12.37 -13.14
C GLU A 76 -15.95 -12.66 -12.21
N ARG A 77 -16.95 -11.80 -12.24
CA ARG A 77 -18.22 -11.97 -11.53
C ARG A 77 -19.36 -11.81 -12.52
N SER A 78 -19.75 -12.92 -13.12
CA SER A 78 -20.75 -12.97 -14.18
C SER A 78 -22.12 -12.41 -13.75
N ALA A 79 -22.52 -12.59 -12.48
CA ALA A 79 -23.76 -12.03 -11.93
C ALA A 79 -23.78 -10.48 -11.89
N LEU A 80 -22.63 -9.85 -11.92
CA LEU A 80 -22.48 -8.39 -11.90
C LEU A 80 -21.98 -7.85 -13.26
N ASP A 81 -21.73 -8.74 -14.24
CA ASP A 81 -21.03 -8.40 -15.49
C ASP A 81 -19.76 -7.56 -15.18
N ARG A 82 -19.00 -7.99 -14.18
CA ARG A 82 -17.78 -7.33 -13.70
C ARG A 82 -16.56 -8.20 -13.96
N GLU A 83 -15.63 -7.61 -14.65
CA GLU A 83 -14.27 -8.14 -14.86
C GLU A 83 -13.27 -7.15 -14.29
N ALA A 84 -12.30 -7.63 -13.51
CA ALA A 84 -11.25 -6.81 -12.93
C ALA A 84 -9.90 -7.47 -13.11
N THR A 85 -8.96 -6.77 -13.71
CA THR A 85 -7.57 -7.18 -13.89
C THR A 85 -6.66 -6.18 -13.17
N VAL A 86 -5.76 -6.69 -12.33
CA VAL A 86 -4.70 -5.86 -11.76
C VAL A 86 -3.34 -6.49 -12.06
N GLN A 87 -2.46 -5.71 -12.65
CA GLN A 87 -1.08 -6.06 -12.92
C GLN A 87 -0.15 -5.29 -11.99
N VAL A 88 0.88 -5.95 -11.48
CA VAL A 88 1.84 -5.35 -10.57
C VAL A 88 3.24 -5.74 -11.02
N ALA A 89 4.09 -4.77 -11.28
CA ALA A 89 5.53 -4.94 -11.35
C ALA A 89 6.15 -4.45 -10.04
N ASP A 90 7.03 -5.23 -9.42
CA ASP A 90 7.66 -4.86 -8.17
C ASP A 90 9.17 -5.11 -8.18
N MET A 91 9.87 -4.33 -7.37
CA MET A 91 11.31 -4.37 -7.23
C MET A 91 11.71 -4.26 -5.76
N ILE A 92 12.74 -5.04 -5.37
CA ILE A 92 13.52 -4.84 -4.14
C ILE A 92 14.98 -4.81 -4.57
N TRP A 93 15.66 -3.70 -4.28
CA TRP A 93 17.07 -3.53 -4.57
C TRP A 93 17.84 -3.24 -3.28
N ARG A 94 18.76 -4.15 -2.92
CA ARG A 94 19.67 -4.06 -1.77
C ARG A 94 21.07 -3.83 -2.28
N LYS A 95 21.45 -2.58 -2.50
CA LYS A 95 22.77 -2.24 -3.00
C LYS A 95 23.86 -2.56 -1.99
N SER A 96 23.55 -2.49 -0.71
CA SER A 96 24.43 -2.81 0.41
C SER A 96 23.58 -3.19 1.63
N GLU A 97 24.21 -3.63 2.71
CA GLU A 97 23.53 -3.85 4.00
C GLU A 97 22.88 -2.57 4.55
N ASN A 98 23.39 -1.40 4.11
CA ASN A 98 22.98 -0.10 4.61
C ASN A 98 21.98 0.61 3.67
N MET A 99 21.64 0.04 2.51
CA MET A 99 20.77 0.69 1.52
C MET A 99 19.81 -0.30 0.88
N GLU A 100 18.52 -0.02 1.03
CA GLU A 100 17.47 -0.77 0.34
C GLU A 100 16.51 0.20 -0.36
N MET A 101 16.05 -0.19 -1.53
CA MET A 101 14.95 0.45 -2.23
C MET A 101 13.91 -0.61 -2.60
N ARG A 102 12.64 -0.31 -2.33
CA ARG A 102 11.48 -1.12 -2.72
C ARG A 102 10.52 -0.27 -3.50
N GLY A 103 9.88 -0.85 -4.50
CA GLY A 103 8.86 -0.14 -5.25
C GLY A 103 7.92 -1.06 -5.99
N GLN A 104 6.77 -0.50 -6.34
CA GLN A 104 5.77 -1.16 -7.17
C GLN A 104 5.15 -0.15 -8.15
N ILE A 105 4.80 -0.66 -9.32
CA ILE A 105 3.91 -0.01 -10.28
C ILE A 105 2.75 -0.97 -10.49
N LEU A 106 1.54 -0.45 -10.40
CA LEU A 106 0.30 -1.19 -10.50
C LEU A 106 -0.56 -0.58 -11.61
N HIS A 107 -1.29 -1.42 -12.32
CA HIS A 107 -2.29 -1.01 -13.30
C HIS A 107 -3.56 -1.80 -13.03
N SER A 108 -4.69 -1.12 -12.91
CA SER A 108 -6.02 -1.71 -12.84
C SER A 108 -6.77 -1.48 -14.14
N ASP A 109 -7.52 -2.48 -14.56
CA ASP A 109 -8.42 -2.46 -15.70
C ASP A 109 -9.71 -3.16 -15.27
N ILE A 110 -10.80 -2.40 -15.19
CA ILE A 110 -12.07 -2.85 -14.65
C ILE A 110 -13.16 -2.52 -15.64
N SER A 111 -13.96 -3.50 -15.97
CA SER A 111 -15.15 -3.37 -16.77
C SER A 111 -16.35 -3.91 -16.01
N GLN A 112 -17.43 -3.13 -15.91
CA GLN A 112 -18.62 -3.51 -15.16
C GLN A 112 -19.87 -2.81 -15.70
N LEU A 113 -21.05 -3.32 -15.35
CA LEU A 113 -22.30 -2.60 -15.58
C LEU A 113 -22.40 -1.36 -14.68
N ALA A 114 -22.76 -0.21 -15.25
CA ALA A 114 -22.98 1.02 -14.49
C ALA A 114 -24.09 0.88 -13.44
N ASN A 115 -25.10 0.03 -13.74
CA ASN A 115 -26.17 -0.32 -12.82
C ASN A 115 -26.63 -1.76 -13.09
N PRO A 116 -26.33 -2.72 -12.18
CA PRO A 116 -26.71 -4.12 -12.36
C PRO A 116 -28.24 -4.34 -12.39
N ILE A 117 -29.05 -3.40 -11.90
CA ILE A 117 -30.51 -3.50 -11.87
C ILE A 117 -31.13 -3.06 -13.19
N ASN A 118 -30.50 -2.08 -13.88
CA ASN A 118 -30.99 -1.49 -15.12
C ASN A 118 -29.99 -1.66 -16.28
N ALA A 119 -29.34 -2.78 -16.34
CA ALA A 119 -28.23 -3.23 -17.19
C ALA A 119 -28.27 -2.72 -18.65
N GLN A 120 -27.85 -1.49 -18.93
CA GLN A 120 -27.76 -0.98 -20.31
C GLN A 120 -26.44 -0.28 -20.65
N THR A 121 -25.58 0.02 -19.69
CA THR A 121 -24.34 0.75 -19.96
C THR A 121 -23.18 0.07 -19.21
N ARG A 122 -22.17 -0.35 -19.96
CA ARG A 122 -20.89 -0.81 -19.41
C ARG A 122 -20.02 0.41 -19.12
N VAL A 123 -19.33 0.38 -18.02
CA VAL A 123 -18.36 1.41 -17.61
C VAL A 123 -17.00 0.73 -17.49
N ASP A 124 -16.03 1.25 -18.21
CA ASP A 124 -14.65 0.82 -18.17
C ASP A 124 -13.83 1.86 -17.39
N SER A 125 -13.00 1.39 -16.50
CA SER A 125 -12.11 2.19 -15.67
C SER A 125 -10.71 1.62 -15.74
N GLN A 126 -9.72 2.44 -16.07
CA GLN A 126 -8.31 2.05 -16.15
C GLN A 126 -7.45 3.12 -15.53
N ASP A 127 -6.57 2.72 -14.61
CA ASP A 127 -5.65 3.68 -14.00
C ASP A 127 -4.43 3.00 -13.39
N PHE A 128 -3.49 3.83 -12.91
CA PHE A 128 -2.22 3.42 -12.36
C PHE A 128 -2.07 3.83 -10.89
N ALA A 129 -1.31 3.01 -10.18
CA ALA A 129 -0.74 3.39 -8.91
C ALA A 129 0.75 3.05 -8.88
N SER A 130 1.49 3.76 -8.06
CA SER A 130 2.91 3.46 -7.84
C SER A 130 3.33 3.89 -6.44
N TRP A 131 4.34 3.20 -5.91
CA TRP A 131 5.02 3.66 -4.72
C TRP A 131 6.48 3.24 -4.73
N VAL A 132 7.30 4.03 -4.05
CA VAL A 132 8.70 3.72 -3.78
C VAL A 132 9.02 4.04 -2.32
N ASN A 133 9.73 3.15 -1.66
CA ASN A 133 10.33 3.33 -0.35
C ASN A 133 11.85 3.15 -0.48
N TRP A 134 12.60 4.13 -0.01
CA TRP A 134 14.04 4.08 0.06
C TRP A 134 14.48 4.25 1.51
N SER A 135 15.42 3.40 1.95
CA SER A 135 16.03 3.48 3.27
C SER A 135 17.55 3.44 3.15
N TYR A 136 18.22 4.25 3.96
CA TYR A 136 19.67 4.38 3.94
C TYR A 136 20.25 4.70 5.32
N ALA A 137 21.22 3.90 5.74
CA ALA A 137 21.99 4.10 6.96
C ALA A 137 23.47 4.34 6.59
N PRO A 138 23.94 5.59 6.37
CA PRO A 138 25.33 5.85 6.00
C PRO A 138 26.34 5.38 7.03
N ASN A 139 25.94 5.30 8.28
CA ASN A 139 26.70 4.76 9.43
C ASN A 139 25.73 4.40 10.57
N ASP A 140 26.26 3.93 11.69
CA ASP A 140 25.48 3.48 12.85
C ASP A 140 24.66 4.60 13.54
N SER A 141 24.96 5.86 13.24
CA SER A 141 24.28 7.00 13.85
C SER A 141 23.15 7.57 13.00
N TRP A 142 23.18 7.40 11.71
CA TRP A 142 22.22 8.01 10.81
C TRP A 142 21.34 6.98 10.11
N TYR A 143 20.03 7.26 10.05
CA TYR A 143 19.08 6.49 9.28
C TYR A 143 18.09 7.42 8.57
N HIS A 144 17.86 7.16 7.30
CA HIS A 144 16.98 7.94 6.44
C HIS A 144 15.94 7.05 5.80
N ILE A 145 14.69 7.53 5.72
CA ILE A 145 13.61 6.94 4.97
C ILE A 145 13.03 8.00 4.04
N LEU A 146 12.73 7.59 2.82
CA LEU A 146 11.91 8.34 1.88
C LEU A 146 10.84 7.43 1.32
N TYR A 147 9.60 7.88 1.37
CA TYR A 147 8.46 7.19 0.78
C TYR A 147 7.70 8.15 -0.13
N LEU A 148 7.41 7.68 -1.33
CA LEU A 148 6.59 8.37 -2.32
C LEU A 148 5.51 7.42 -2.80
N SER A 149 4.27 7.87 -2.94
CA SER A 149 3.22 7.11 -3.57
C SER A 149 2.31 7.99 -4.44
N HIS A 150 1.70 7.35 -5.40
CA HIS A 150 0.67 7.91 -6.28
C HIS A 150 -0.39 6.86 -6.52
N TYR A 151 -1.65 7.21 -6.33
CA TYR A 151 -2.81 6.39 -6.66
C TYR A 151 -3.76 7.26 -7.47
N GLY A 152 -4.01 6.88 -8.71
CA GLY A 152 -4.94 7.56 -9.58
C GLY A 152 -6.38 7.52 -9.05
N ASP A 153 -7.22 8.40 -9.55
CA ASP A 153 -8.61 8.57 -9.10
C ASP A 153 -9.51 7.39 -9.51
N ASP A 154 -9.22 6.77 -10.65
CA ASP A 154 -9.93 5.61 -11.16
C ASP A 154 -9.26 4.26 -10.79
N PHE A 155 -8.12 4.30 -10.08
CA PHE A 155 -7.41 3.08 -9.69
C PHE A 155 -8.20 2.30 -8.64
N ASP A 156 -8.46 1.01 -8.91
CA ASP A 156 -9.09 0.09 -7.95
C ASP A 156 -8.45 -1.30 -8.01
N MET A 157 -8.15 -1.86 -6.86
CA MET A 157 -7.62 -3.24 -6.72
C MET A 157 -8.39 -4.08 -5.70
N ASN A 158 -9.58 -3.64 -5.30
CA ASN A 158 -10.31 -4.24 -4.18
C ASN A 158 -10.94 -5.60 -4.47
N ASP A 159 -10.90 -6.11 -5.69
CA ASP A 159 -11.41 -7.47 -6.01
C ASP A 159 -10.50 -8.58 -5.44
N MET A 160 -9.19 -8.44 -5.52
CA MET A 160 -8.18 -9.35 -4.92
C MET A 160 -7.06 -8.61 -4.19
N GLY A 161 -7.22 -7.35 -3.92
CA GLY A 161 -6.35 -6.48 -3.14
C GLY A 161 -7.10 -5.84 -1.99
N TYR A 162 -6.44 -4.89 -1.33
CA TYR A 162 -7.04 -4.01 -0.34
C TYR A 162 -6.50 -2.61 -0.49
N MET A 163 -7.39 -1.67 -0.63
CA MET A 163 -7.12 -0.25 -0.73
C MET A 163 -8.21 0.52 0.02
N GLN A 164 -7.80 1.45 0.89
CA GLN A 164 -8.75 2.30 1.64
C GLN A 164 -9.23 3.48 0.82
N ARG A 165 -8.32 4.04 0.01
CA ARG A 165 -8.61 5.16 -0.89
C ARG A 165 -7.71 5.12 -2.13
N ASN A 166 -8.19 5.69 -3.19
CA ASN A 166 -7.47 6.14 -4.38
C ASN A 166 -7.40 7.67 -4.39
N ASP A 167 -7.07 8.28 -5.50
CA ASP A 167 -7.01 9.72 -5.72
C ASP A 167 -6.11 10.44 -4.72
N PHE A 168 -4.83 10.02 -4.64
CA PHE A 168 -3.87 10.74 -3.81
C PHE A 168 -2.42 10.56 -4.25
N ARG A 169 -1.61 11.54 -3.89
CA ARG A 169 -0.15 11.50 -3.88
C ARG A 169 0.33 11.71 -2.45
N GLU A 170 1.28 10.92 -2.03
CA GLU A 170 1.85 11.00 -0.70
C GLU A 170 3.38 11.10 -0.79
N PHE A 171 3.92 11.96 0.04
CA PHE A 171 5.33 12.11 0.32
C PHE A 171 5.55 11.99 1.82
N PHE A 172 6.46 11.14 2.22
CA PHE A 172 6.90 11.01 3.60
C PHE A 172 8.43 10.90 3.64
N GLY A 173 9.04 11.62 4.57
CA GLY A 173 10.46 11.51 4.85
C GLY A 173 10.73 11.46 6.35
N SER A 174 11.71 10.66 6.74
CA SER A 174 12.19 10.56 8.11
C SER A 174 13.71 10.53 8.11
N THR A 175 14.31 11.26 9.03
CA THR A 175 15.74 11.26 9.29
C THR A 175 15.97 11.13 10.78
N SER A 176 16.69 10.08 11.20
CA SER A 176 17.10 9.90 12.58
C SER A 176 18.61 10.02 12.74
N TYR A 177 19.00 10.57 13.88
CA TYR A 177 20.39 10.66 14.35
C TYR A 177 20.48 10.15 15.78
N ASP A 178 21.20 9.05 15.96
CA ASP A 178 21.47 8.43 17.24
C ASP A 178 22.91 8.64 17.65
N ARG A 179 23.10 9.11 18.87
CA ARG A 179 24.43 9.29 19.47
C ARG A 179 24.58 8.47 20.74
N THR A 180 25.61 7.63 20.77
CA THR A 180 25.95 6.77 21.94
C THR A 180 27.38 6.96 22.43
N ASP A 181 28.16 7.81 21.77
CA ASP A 181 29.60 8.04 22.01
C ASP A 181 29.89 9.19 23.00
N PHE A 182 29.05 9.36 24.03
CA PHE A 182 29.26 10.35 25.05
C PHE A 182 30.44 9.95 25.96
N PRO A 183 31.36 10.90 26.33
CA PRO A 183 32.45 10.65 27.24
C PRO A 183 31.96 10.12 28.60
N ASP A 184 32.78 9.32 29.31
CA ASP A 184 32.43 8.78 30.62
C ASP A 184 32.11 9.85 31.65
N SER A 185 32.70 11.03 31.54
CA SER A 185 32.39 12.19 32.37
C SER A 185 31.04 12.86 32.10
N SER A 186 30.39 12.50 31.00
CA SER A 186 29.06 13.01 30.63
C SER A 186 27.97 12.38 31.48
N SER A 187 26.95 13.17 31.82
CA SER A 187 25.71 12.65 32.41
C SER A 187 24.85 11.88 31.43
N PHE A 188 25.08 12.07 30.13
CA PHE A 188 24.30 11.41 29.07
C PHE A 188 24.90 10.04 28.71
N LEU A 189 24.04 9.08 28.48
CA LEU A 189 24.35 7.75 27.98
C LEU A 189 24.12 7.71 26.44
N SER A 190 22.97 8.24 25.99
CA SER A 190 22.62 8.33 24.58
C SER A 190 21.68 9.50 24.32
N SER A 191 21.60 9.92 23.07
CA SER A 191 20.54 10.79 22.57
C SER A 191 20.06 10.30 21.21
N SER A 192 18.79 10.54 20.92
CA SER A 192 18.16 10.27 19.62
C SER A 192 17.42 11.51 19.15
N THR A 193 17.56 11.83 17.87
CA THR A 193 16.81 12.91 17.20
C THR A 193 16.13 12.31 16.00
N VAL A 194 14.82 12.53 15.86
CA VAL A 194 14.04 12.12 14.68
C VAL A 194 13.34 13.35 14.12
N LEU A 195 13.54 13.60 12.84
CA LEU A 195 12.79 14.58 12.08
C LEU A 195 11.94 13.86 11.06
N GLU A 196 10.64 14.06 11.15
CA GLU A 196 9.67 13.52 10.20
C GLU A 196 8.90 14.64 9.51
N TYR A 197 8.53 14.42 8.27
CA TYR A 197 7.72 15.34 7.47
C TYR A 197 6.92 14.55 6.45
N GLY A 198 5.69 14.99 6.23
CA GLY A 198 4.79 14.33 5.30
C GLY A 198 3.81 15.29 4.65
N SER A 199 3.42 14.96 3.43
CA SER A 199 2.34 15.61 2.72
C SER A 199 1.51 14.59 1.96
N THR A 200 0.21 14.83 1.91
CA THR A 200 -0.73 14.09 1.06
C THR A 200 -1.61 15.11 0.35
N GLU A 201 -1.81 14.93 -0.92
CA GLU A 201 -2.71 15.74 -1.75
C GLU A 201 -3.54 14.82 -2.66
N THR A 202 -4.68 15.28 -3.15
CA THR A 202 -5.40 14.60 -4.21
C THR A 202 -4.61 14.68 -5.52
N THR A 203 -4.97 13.88 -6.52
CA THR A 203 -4.37 13.98 -7.87
C THR A 203 -4.63 15.35 -8.50
N ASP A 204 -5.69 16.04 -8.12
CA ASP A 204 -6.04 17.41 -8.53
C ASP A 204 -5.28 18.51 -7.76
N GLY A 205 -4.56 18.15 -6.69
CA GLY A 205 -3.70 19.05 -5.93
C GLY A 205 -4.33 19.64 -4.67
N ASP A 206 -5.48 19.16 -4.24
CA ASP A 206 -6.06 19.56 -2.96
C ASP A 206 -5.29 18.93 -1.80
N ARG A 207 -4.83 19.75 -0.88
CA ARG A 207 -4.03 19.30 0.26
C ARG A 207 -4.87 18.55 1.28
N LEU A 208 -4.57 17.28 1.47
CA LEU A 208 -5.19 16.41 2.48
C LEU A 208 -4.40 16.38 3.78
N SER A 209 -3.07 16.51 3.72
CA SER A 209 -2.21 16.66 4.89
C SER A 209 -0.93 17.41 4.53
N LEU A 210 -0.36 18.13 5.50
CA LEU A 210 1.01 18.65 5.48
C LEU A 210 1.45 18.82 6.93
N TRP A 211 2.48 18.12 7.34
CA TRP A 211 2.94 18.13 8.72
C TRP A 211 4.46 17.93 8.82
N THR A 212 4.99 18.34 9.93
CA THR A 212 6.37 18.06 10.33
C THR A 212 6.44 17.86 11.83
N GLU A 213 7.33 16.96 12.26
CA GLU A 213 7.53 16.61 13.66
C GLU A 213 9.02 16.42 13.94
N LEU A 214 9.48 16.96 15.04
CA LEU A 214 10.84 16.82 15.55
C LEU A 214 10.77 16.24 16.95
N ASP A 215 11.32 15.05 17.11
CA ASP A 215 11.50 14.41 18.40
C ASP A 215 12.96 14.43 18.79
N HIS A 216 13.23 14.75 20.05
CA HIS A 216 14.56 14.61 20.61
C HIS A 216 14.49 14.01 22.00
N SER A 217 15.28 12.96 22.23
CA SER A 217 15.36 12.30 23.53
C SER A 217 16.80 12.17 24.03
N TRP A 218 16.93 12.22 25.34
CA TRP A 218 18.17 11.93 26.06
C TRP A 218 17.95 10.80 27.05
N THR A 219 18.88 9.85 27.10
CA THR A 219 18.99 8.86 28.17
C THR A 219 20.19 9.23 29.02
N PHE A 220 19.95 9.41 30.32
CA PHE A 220 21.00 9.71 31.28
C PHE A 220 21.62 8.43 31.86
N ARG A 221 22.88 8.49 32.33
CA ARG A 221 23.53 7.37 32.99
C ARG A 221 22.81 6.92 34.28
N SER A 222 21.99 7.79 34.86
CA SER A 222 21.08 7.48 35.96
C SER A 222 19.80 6.73 35.53
N THR A 223 19.72 6.24 34.29
CA THR A 223 18.54 5.57 33.68
C THR A 223 17.30 6.46 33.53
N ARG A 224 17.38 7.75 33.83
CA ARG A 224 16.32 8.72 33.54
C ARG A 224 16.30 9.05 32.06
N GLN A 225 15.12 9.41 31.57
CA GLN A 225 14.93 9.88 30.19
C GLN A 225 14.25 11.24 30.18
N LEU A 226 14.61 12.06 29.23
CA LEU A 226 13.94 13.30 28.88
C LEU A 226 13.64 13.25 27.37
N ALA A 227 12.41 13.56 26.99
CA ALA A 227 12.00 13.68 25.61
C ALA A 227 11.37 15.06 25.36
N LEU A 228 11.64 15.63 24.21
CA LEU A 228 11.01 16.83 23.69
C LEU A 228 10.44 16.51 22.32
N GLU A 229 9.22 16.94 22.09
CA GLU A 229 8.49 16.81 20.85
C GLU A 229 8.04 18.22 20.41
N ALA A 230 8.22 18.53 19.15
CA ALA A 230 7.76 19.76 18.54
C ALA A 230 7.29 19.47 17.12
N GLY A 231 6.10 19.88 16.80
CA GLY A 231 5.53 19.61 15.47
C GLY A 231 4.45 20.61 15.10
N GLY A 232 4.03 20.52 13.85
CA GLY A 232 2.95 21.34 13.33
C GLY A 232 2.35 20.75 12.08
N ALA A 233 1.08 21.04 11.86
CA ALA A 233 0.35 20.66 10.66
C ALA A 233 -0.30 21.90 10.05
N ALA A 234 -0.34 21.98 8.73
CA ALA A 234 -1.07 23.02 8.02
C ALA A 234 -2.56 22.66 7.90
N ALA A 235 -3.40 23.67 7.70
CA ALA A 235 -4.80 23.49 7.35
C ALA A 235 -4.95 22.60 6.10
N ARG A 236 -5.92 21.71 6.12
CA ARG A 236 -6.13 20.67 5.11
C ARG A 236 -7.58 20.54 4.71
N TRP A 237 -7.80 19.89 3.60
CA TRP A 237 -9.10 19.40 3.17
C TRP A 237 -9.36 17.99 3.71
N ASP A 238 -10.60 17.64 3.89
CA ASP A 238 -11.04 16.30 4.25
C ASP A 238 -12.24 15.90 3.40
N ASP A 239 -12.06 14.87 2.59
CA ASP A 239 -13.07 14.31 1.71
C ASP A 239 -13.69 13.02 2.29
N GLN A 240 -13.03 12.38 3.25
CA GLN A 240 -13.51 11.13 3.86
C GLN A 240 -14.68 11.38 4.81
N ILE A 241 -14.64 12.45 5.59
CA ILE A 241 -15.74 12.83 6.50
C ILE A 241 -17.02 13.08 5.70
N THR A 242 -16.91 13.64 4.52
CA THR A 242 -18.05 13.94 3.64
C THR A 242 -18.53 12.73 2.84
N ARG A 243 -17.82 11.61 2.88
CA ARG A 243 -18.11 10.41 2.10
C ARG A 243 -18.25 10.68 0.60
N GLY A 244 -17.37 11.52 0.05
CA GLY A 244 -17.38 11.88 -1.36
C GLY A 244 -18.37 12.99 -1.75
N ASN A 245 -19.01 13.66 -0.80
CA ASN A 245 -19.90 14.79 -1.07
C ASN A 245 -19.19 16.16 -1.07
N GLY A 246 -17.93 16.17 -1.47
CA GLY A 246 -17.09 17.36 -1.55
C GLY A 246 -16.05 17.42 -0.41
N MET A 247 -15.26 18.50 -0.40
CA MET A 247 -14.19 18.74 0.54
C MET A 247 -14.64 19.58 1.72
N LEU A 248 -14.17 19.28 2.93
CA LEU A 248 -14.26 20.12 4.10
C LEU A 248 -12.89 20.64 4.48
N ALA A 249 -12.78 21.93 4.80
CA ALA A 249 -11.58 22.49 5.41
C ALA A 249 -11.49 21.99 6.86
N ASN A 250 -10.36 21.40 7.21
CA ASN A 250 -10.04 20.98 8.56
C ASN A 250 -8.88 21.86 9.06
N SER A 251 -9.10 22.61 10.15
CA SER A 251 -8.13 23.53 10.76
C SER A 251 -7.46 22.92 11.98
#